data_e2702444e21b5b82fe9e790fa0b18814
#
_entry.id   e2702444e21b5b82fe9e790fa0b18814
#
_cell.length_a   1.000
_cell.length_b   1.000
_cell.length_c   1.000
_cell.angle_alpha   90.00
_cell.angle_beta   90.00
_cell.angle_gamma   90.00
#
_symmetry.space_group_name_H-M   'P 1'
#
loop_
_entity.id
_entity.type
_entity.pdbx_description
1 polymer ?
#
loop_
_entity_poly.entity_id
_entity_poly.type
_entity_poly.pdbx_seq_one_letter_code
_entity_poly.pdbx_strand_id
1 'polypeptide(L)'
;MYRLWQEGYEVVEGVKDDRGSESAAHRFMANTFYGIISKMTGFDMADSSDFKLLDRKVVDTLNQMKERNVFFRALSFWVGFKKATVSYSVRERAAGQSKWSTKALFKYAITNITSFSGFPLQIVTILGYVMFIVSIVLGVIALYQKFAGYALSGFTT
;
A
#
# COMPACT_ATOMS: atom_id res chain seq x y z
N MET A 1 5.50 -22.24 -15.56
CA MET A 1 6.34 -21.02 -15.47
C MET A 1 7.47 -21.02 -16.49
N TYR A 2 8.37 -22.02 -16.52
CA TYR A 2 9.52 -22.04 -17.41
C TYR A 2 9.15 -21.91 -18.90
N ARG A 3 8.08 -22.60 -19.36
CA ARG A 3 7.59 -22.52 -20.74
C ARG A 3 7.15 -21.09 -21.13
N LEU A 4 6.44 -20.39 -20.25
CA LEU A 4 6.06 -18.98 -20.49
C LEU A 4 7.27 -18.06 -20.54
N TRP A 5 8.29 -18.32 -19.73
CA TRP A 5 9.54 -17.58 -19.81
C TRP A 5 10.23 -17.79 -21.17
N GLN A 6 10.24 -19.00 -21.71
CA GLN A 6 10.74 -19.27 -23.07
C GLN A 6 9.93 -18.58 -24.18
N GLU A 7 8.63 -18.33 -23.93
CA GLU A 7 7.74 -17.56 -24.81
C GLU A 7 7.97 -16.04 -24.72
N GLY A 8 8.95 -15.60 -23.91
CA GLY A 8 9.38 -14.21 -23.79
C GLY A 8 8.68 -13.40 -22.69
N TYR A 9 8.05 -14.07 -21.71
CA TYR A 9 7.60 -13.41 -20.50
C TYR A 9 8.74 -13.29 -19.49
N GLU A 10 8.96 -12.10 -18.98
CA GLU A 10 10.09 -11.78 -18.10
C GLU A 10 9.76 -11.98 -16.62
N VAL A 11 8.47 -11.89 -16.26
CA VAL A 11 7.93 -12.13 -14.92
C VAL A 11 6.79 -13.14 -15.03
N VAL A 12 6.93 -14.32 -14.44
CA VAL A 12 5.87 -15.33 -14.40
C VAL A 12 5.44 -15.56 -12.96
N GLU A 13 4.21 -15.17 -12.62
CA GLU A 13 3.65 -15.29 -11.28
C GLU A 13 2.81 -16.55 -11.12
N GLY A 14 2.98 -17.23 -9.97
CA GLY A 14 2.09 -18.30 -9.56
C GLY A 14 0.91 -17.72 -8.77
N VAL A 15 -0.30 -17.84 -9.28
CA VAL A 15 -1.53 -17.42 -8.62
C VAL A 15 -2.22 -18.65 -8.03
N LYS A 16 -2.72 -18.53 -6.82
CA LYS A 16 -3.46 -19.62 -6.16
C LYS A 16 -4.86 -19.73 -6.73
N ASP A 17 -5.22 -20.90 -7.26
CA ASP A 17 -6.57 -21.18 -7.77
C ASP A 17 -7.62 -21.17 -6.66
N ASP A 18 -7.27 -21.72 -5.49
CA ASP A 18 -8.12 -21.73 -4.33
C ASP A 18 -7.31 -21.31 -3.09
N ARG A 19 -7.89 -20.47 -2.27
CA ARG A 19 -7.30 -20.03 -0.99
C ARG A 19 -7.62 -20.98 0.16
N GLY A 20 -8.21 -22.15 -0.15
CA GLY A 20 -8.52 -23.20 0.81
C GLY A 20 -9.49 -22.76 1.91
N SER A 21 -9.38 -23.34 3.10
CA SER A 21 -10.23 -23.13 4.27
C SER A 21 -9.95 -21.79 5.02
N GLU A 22 -9.63 -20.71 4.30
CA GLU A 22 -9.49 -19.40 4.95
C GLU A 22 -10.84 -18.90 5.46
N SER A 23 -10.89 -18.40 6.71
CA SER A 23 -12.12 -17.87 7.26
C SER A 23 -12.66 -16.70 6.43
N ALA A 24 -13.98 -16.59 6.30
CA ALA A 24 -14.62 -15.51 5.53
C ALA A 24 -14.16 -14.11 5.97
N ALA A 25 -13.93 -13.91 7.27
CA ALA A 25 -13.41 -12.67 7.83
C ALA A 25 -11.98 -12.37 7.34
N HIS A 26 -11.09 -13.37 7.30
CA HIS A 26 -9.72 -13.20 6.81
C HIS A 26 -9.71 -12.88 5.31
N ARG A 27 -10.55 -13.54 4.53
CA ARG A 27 -10.71 -13.29 3.10
C ARG A 27 -11.24 -11.87 2.82
N PHE A 28 -12.23 -11.42 3.61
CA PHE A 28 -12.75 -10.05 3.50
C PHE A 28 -11.68 -9.01 3.83
N MET A 29 -10.92 -9.18 4.92
CA MET A 29 -9.83 -8.28 5.29
C MET A 29 -8.73 -8.24 4.22
N ALA A 30 -8.32 -9.39 3.69
CA ALA A 30 -7.33 -9.46 2.63
C ALA A 30 -7.80 -8.76 1.36
N ASN A 31 -9.02 -9.01 0.90
CA ASN A 31 -9.58 -8.37 -0.29
C ASN A 31 -9.71 -6.85 -0.12
N THR A 32 -10.16 -6.39 1.05
CA THR A 32 -10.23 -4.96 1.36
C THR A 32 -8.83 -4.32 1.34
N PHE A 33 -7.85 -4.98 1.96
CA PHE A 33 -6.47 -4.51 1.98
C PHE A 33 -5.87 -4.41 0.57
N TYR A 34 -5.98 -5.47 -0.23
CA TYR A 34 -5.47 -5.45 -1.61
C TYR A 34 -6.24 -4.45 -2.49
N GLY A 35 -7.54 -4.31 -2.30
CA GLY A 35 -8.34 -3.30 -3.00
C GLY A 35 -7.91 -1.86 -2.68
N ILE A 36 -7.61 -1.57 -1.42
CA ILE A 36 -7.07 -0.27 -1.01
C ILE A 36 -5.70 -0.04 -1.63
N ILE A 37 -4.77 -1.00 -1.50
CA ILE A 37 -3.44 -0.89 -2.09
C ILE A 37 -3.51 -0.69 -3.61
N SER A 38 -4.34 -1.48 -4.31
CA SER A 38 -4.49 -1.36 -5.76
C SER A 38 -4.96 0.03 -6.18
N LYS A 39 -5.93 0.61 -5.46
CA LYS A 39 -6.40 1.99 -5.71
C LYS A 39 -5.33 3.04 -5.42
N MET A 40 -4.52 2.84 -4.39
CA MET A 40 -3.52 3.81 -3.94
C MET A 40 -2.23 3.75 -4.76
N THR A 41 -1.86 2.58 -5.26
CA THR A 41 -0.65 2.37 -6.06
C THR A 41 -0.89 2.43 -7.56
N GLY A 42 -2.15 2.33 -7.99
CA GLY A 42 -2.53 2.22 -9.40
C GLY A 42 -2.26 0.84 -10.01
N PHE A 43 -1.85 -0.15 -9.20
CA PHE A 43 -1.57 -1.52 -9.66
C PHE A 43 -2.58 -2.51 -9.09
N ASP A 44 -3.10 -3.41 -9.91
CA ASP A 44 -3.92 -4.51 -9.41
C ASP A 44 -3.05 -5.51 -8.65
N MET A 45 -3.26 -5.54 -7.33
CA MET A 45 -2.52 -6.39 -6.40
C MET A 45 -3.33 -7.61 -5.95
N ALA A 46 -4.58 -7.76 -6.41
CA ALA A 46 -5.50 -8.82 -5.94
C ALA A 46 -4.93 -10.22 -6.16
N ASP A 47 -4.31 -10.45 -7.32
CA ASP A 47 -3.72 -11.72 -7.72
C ASP A 47 -2.19 -11.76 -7.61
N SER A 48 -1.61 -10.77 -6.96
CA SER A 48 -0.16 -10.71 -6.79
C SER A 48 0.35 -11.76 -5.79
N SER A 49 1.39 -12.47 -6.18
CA SER A 49 2.01 -13.54 -5.39
C SER A 49 3.51 -13.27 -5.21
N ASP A 50 4.08 -13.83 -4.14
CA ASP A 50 5.54 -13.85 -3.94
C ASP A 50 6.21 -15.03 -4.67
N PHE A 51 5.41 -15.97 -5.18
CA PHE A 51 5.90 -17.10 -5.94
C PHE A 51 6.05 -16.72 -7.41
N LYS A 52 7.27 -16.35 -7.82
CA LYS A 52 7.57 -15.83 -9.16
C LYS A 52 8.81 -16.49 -9.75
N LEU A 53 8.77 -16.63 -11.07
CA LEU A 53 9.97 -16.85 -11.88
C LEU A 53 10.30 -15.51 -12.54
N LEU A 54 11.52 -15.04 -12.34
CA LEU A 54 12.00 -13.76 -12.87
C LEU A 54 13.13 -14.00 -13.86
N ASP A 55 13.09 -13.32 -14.97
CA ASP A 55 14.23 -13.25 -15.89
C ASP A 55 15.41 -12.53 -15.21
N ARG A 56 16.62 -12.86 -15.65
CA ARG A 56 17.85 -12.27 -15.10
C ARG A 56 17.85 -10.75 -15.16
N LYS A 57 17.32 -10.17 -16.24
CA LYS A 57 17.20 -8.70 -16.40
C LYS A 57 16.34 -8.08 -15.30
N VAL A 58 15.22 -8.74 -14.95
CA VAL A 58 14.34 -8.27 -13.87
C VAL A 58 15.08 -8.27 -12.54
N VAL A 59 15.79 -9.38 -12.24
CA VAL A 59 16.59 -9.50 -11.01
C VAL A 59 17.66 -8.44 -10.94
N ASP A 60 18.38 -8.19 -12.02
CA ASP A 60 19.44 -7.18 -12.07
C ASP A 60 18.88 -5.75 -11.90
N THR A 61 17.70 -5.47 -12.47
CA THR A 61 17.00 -4.21 -12.27
C THR A 61 16.56 -4.04 -10.81
N LEU A 62 15.97 -5.07 -10.21
CA LEU A 62 15.55 -5.03 -8.81
C LEU A 62 16.74 -4.84 -7.85
N ASN A 63 17.88 -5.45 -8.14
CA ASN A 63 19.09 -5.32 -7.33
C ASN A 63 19.74 -3.92 -7.42
N GLN A 64 19.48 -3.18 -8.49
CA GLN A 64 19.95 -1.79 -8.64
C GLN A 64 19.11 -0.79 -7.85
N MET A 65 17.90 -1.18 -7.47
CA MET A 65 17.00 -0.33 -6.67
C MET A 65 17.51 -0.27 -5.23
N LYS A 66 17.76 0.96 -4.76
CA LYS A 66 18.26 1.24 -3.39
C LYS A 66 17.11 1.49 -2.39
N GLU A 67 15.92 0.96 -2.68
CA GLU A 67 14.75 1.14 -1.83
C GLU A 67 14.94 0.49 -0.46
N ARG A 68 14.72 1.27 0.59
CA ARG A 68 14.91 0.79 1.98
C ARG A 68 13.80 -0.17 2.43
N ASN A 69 12.59 0.08 1.97
CA ASN A 69 11.42 -0.74 2.29
C ASN A 69 10.92 -1.41 1.01
N VAL A 70 11.37 -2.63 0.78
CA VAL A 70 11.01 -3.38 -0.42
C VAL A 70 9.73 -4.16 -0.19
N PHE A 71 8.64 -3.74 -0.85
CA PHE A 71 7.47 -4.57 -1.03
C PHE A 71 7.59 -5.29 -2.37
N PHE A 72 8.16 -6.46 -2.35
CA PHE A 72 8.54 -7.23 -3.54
C PHE A 72 7.39 -7.40 -4.55
N ARG A 73 6.16 -7.60 -4.08
CA ARG A 73 4.98 -7.69 -4.95
C ARG A 73 4.77 -6.43 -5.77
N ALA A 74 4.73 -5.27 -5.13
CA ALA A 74 4.54 -3.98 -5.82
C ALA A 74 5.75 -3.65 -6.70
N LEU A 75 6.97 -3.91 -6.22
CA LEU A 75 8.18 -3.59 -6.94
C LEU A 75 8.27 -4.36 -8.27
N SER A 76 7.92 -5.66 -8.28
CA SER A 76 7.89 -6.47 -9.48
C SER A 76 6.84 -6.05 -10.52
N PHE A 77 5.81 -5.30 -10.10
CA PHE A 77 4.87 -4.63 -11.00
C PHE A 77 5.43 -3.32 -11.53
N TRP A 78 6.04 -2.55 -10.64
CA TRP A 78 6.51 -1.19 -10.94
C TRP A 78 7.60 -1.14 -11.99
N VAL A 79 8.45 -2.16 -12.06
CA VAL A 79 9.51 -2.25 -13.07
C VAL A 79 9.02 -2.45 -14.51
N GLY A 80 7.74 -2.76 -14.73
CA GLY A 80 7.07 -2.70 -16.04
C GLY A 80 7.46 -3.79 -17.04
N PHE A 81 8.04 -4.91 -16.61
CA PHE A 81 8.40 -6.04 -17.46
C PHE A 81 7.17 -6.86 -17.91
N LYS A 82 7.30 -7.58 -19.02
CA LYS A 82 6.24 -8.42 -19.58
C LYS A 82 5.87 -9.56 -18.65
N LYS A 83 4.60 -9.60 -18.20
CA LYS A 83 4.13 -10.56 -17.21
C LYS A 83 3.19 -11.60 -17.76
N ALA A 84 3.24 -12.80 -17.16
CA ALA A 84 2.23 -13.83 -17.29
C ALA A 84 1.92 -14.45 -15.92
N THR A 85 0.75 -15.05 -15.80
CA THR A 85 0.30 -15.75 -14.59
C THR A 85 0.09 -17.22 -14.86
N VAL A 86 0.36 -18.06 -13.87
CA VAL A 86 0.08 -19.50 -13.88
C VAL A 86 -0.67 -19.82 -12.60
N SER A 87 -1.85 -20.38 -12.71
CA SER A 87 -2.55 -20.86 -11.54
C SER A 87 -1.96 -22.16 -10.99
N TYR A 88 -2.02 -22.32 -9.68
CA TYR A 88 -1.64 -23.55 -9.00
C TYR A 88 -2.50 -23.80 -7.76
N SER A 89 -2.80 -25.06 -7.51
CA SER A 89 -3.50 -25.47 -6.30
C SER A 89 -2.54 -25.57 -5.12
N VAL A 90 -2.94 -25.02 -3.98
CA VAL A 90 -2.13 -25.04 -2.75
C VAL A 90 -2.45 -26.31 -1.98
N ARG A 91 -1.42 -27.07 -1.66
CA ARG A 91 -1.55 -28.21 -0.73
C ARG A 91 -1.64 -27.67 0.70
N GLU A 92 -2.42 -28.35 1.53
CA GLU A 92 -2.45 -28.06 2.96
C GLU A 92 -1.07 -28.20 3.58
N ARG A 93 -0.81 -27.40 4.62
CA ARG A 93 0.45 -27.49 5.35
C ARG A 93 0.56 -28.84 6.03
N ALA A 94 1.63 -29.56 5.79
CA ALA A 94 1.90 -30.84 6.46
C ALA A 94 2.10 -30.67 8.00
N ALA A 95 2.60 -29.51 8.45
CA ALA A 95 2.76 -29.17 9.86
C ALA A 95 2.98 -27.65 10.07
N GLY A 96 2.74 -27.16 11.29
CA GLY A 96 3.06 -25.80 11.71
C GLY A 96 1.89 -24.81 11.60
N GLN A 97 2.03 -23.72 12.36
CA GLN A 97 1.07 -22.60 12.37
C GLN A 97 1.72 -21.33 11.82
N SER A 98 0.89 -20.38 11.38
CA SER A 98 1.39 -19.07 10.93
C SER A 98 2.06 -18.33 12.09
N LYS A 99 3.30 -17.87 11.88
CA LYS A 99 4.04 -17.05 12.84
C LYS A 99 3.66 -15.56 12.80
N TRP A 100 2.81 -15.16 11.84
CA TRP A 100 2.41 -13.77 11.71
C TRP A 100 1.28 -13.43 12.68
N SER A 101 1.55 -12.49 13.59
CA SER A 101 0.51 -11.92 14.45
C SER A 101 -0.28 -10.86 13.68
N THR A 102 -1.55 -10.64 14.05
CA THR A 102 -2.41 -9.61 13.46
C THR A 102 -1.78 -8.21 13.55
N LYS A 103 -1.10 -7.92 14.66
CA LYS A 103 -0.38 -6.64 14.85
C LYS A 103 0.78 -6.49 13.87
N ALA A 104 1.54 -7.56 13.61
CA ALA A 104 2.63 -7.54 12.65
C ALA A 104 2.13 -7.35 11.21
N LEU A 105 1.01 -8.01 10.86
CA LEU A 105 0.36 -7.82 9.56
C LEU A 105 -0.12 -6.38 9.36
N PHE A 106 -0.73 -5.78 10.38
CA PHE A 106 -1.20 -4.39 10.32
C PHE A 106 -0.04 -3.40 10.16
N LYS A 107 1.05 -3.58 10.93
CA LYS A 107 2.26 -2.76 10.79
C LYS A 107 2.86 -2.90 9.39
N TYR A 108 2.95 -4.12 8.87
CA TYR A 108 3.44 -4.39 7.52
C TYR A 108 2.57 -3.71 6.46
N ALA A 109 1.23 -3.77 6.62
CA ALA A 109 0.28 -3.11 5.74
C ALA A 109 0.51 -1.58 5.69
N ILE A 110 0.58 -0.92 6.85
CA ILE A 110 0.82 0.54 6.93
C ILE A 110 2.16 0.90 6.29
N THR A 111 3.22 0.16 6.59
CA THR A 111 4.55 0.42 6.02
C THR A 111 4.51 0.36 4.50
N ASN A 112 3.86 -0.66 3.92
CA ASN A 112 3.77 -0.81 2.47
C ASN A 112 2.91 0.28 1.82
N ILE A 113 1.77 0.62 2.41
CA ILE A 113 0.93 1.72 1.94
C ILE A 113 1.72 3.03 1.90
N THR A 114 2.47 3.32 2.96
CA THR A 114 3.25 4.56 3.07
C THR A 114 4.42 4.59 2.08
N SER A 115 5.01 3.44 1.79
CA SER A 115 6.15 3.35 0.86
C SER A 115 5.76 3.50 -0.61
N PHE A 116 4.55 3.05 -0.99
CA PHE A 116 4.12 3.02 -2.40
C PHE A 116 2.96 3.98 -2.71
N SER A 117 2.53 4.79 -1.75
CA SER A 117 1.43 5.73 -1.94
C SER A 117 1.71 7.09 -1.30
N GLY A 118 1.47 8.15 -2.05
CA GLY A 118 1.45 9.52 -1.54
C GLY A 118 0.20 9.87 -0.71
N PHE A 119 -0.77 8.95 -0.60
CA PHE A 119 -2.05 9.22 0.06
C PHE A 119 -1.94 9.65 1.53
N PRO A 120 -1.10 9.04 2.40
CA PRO A 120 -0.93 9.52 3.76
C PRO A 120 -0.41 10.95 3.82
N LEU A 121 0.51 11.31 2.90
CA LEU A 121 1.04 12.65 2.80
C LEU A 121 -0.03 13.64 2.34
N GLN A 122 -0.88 13.26 1.38
CA GLN A 122 -2.00 14.09 0.92
C GLN A 122 -3.00 14.39 2.05
N ILE A 123 -3.33 13.40 2.89
CA ILE A 123 -4.20 13.61 4.06
C ILE A 123 -3.60 14.66 4.99
N VAL A 124 -2.33 14.56 5.33
CA VAL A 124 -1.65 15.53 6.20
C VAL A 124 -1.65 16.92 5.56
N THR A 125 -1.42 17.01 4.27
CA THR A 125 -1.43 18.26 3.52
C THR A 125 -2.82 18.91 3.53
N ILE A 126 -3.88 18.14 3.25
CA ILE A 126 -5.27 18.63 3.29
C ILE A 126 -5.63 19.09 4.69
N LEU A 127 -5.29 18.32 5.72
CA LEU A 127 -5.53 18.70 7.11
C LEU A 127 -4.80 20.01 7.46
N GLY A 128 -3.56 20.17 7.01
CA GLY A 128 -2.78 21.40 7.16
C GLY A 128 -3.47 22.61 6.51
N TYR A 129 -3.99 22.47 5.30
CA TYR A 129 -4.74 23.53 4.63
C TYR A 129 -6.04 23.89 5.37
N VAL A 130 -6.80 22.91 5.84
CA VAL A 130 -8.01 23.16 6.62
C VAL A 130 -7.69 23.94 7.90
N MET A 131 -6.67 23.50 8.65
CA MET A 131 -6.26 24.21 9.86
C MET A 131 -5.75 25.62 9.58
N PHE A 132 -5.04 25.82 8.47
CA PHE A 132 -4.59 27.14 8.03
C PHE A 132 -5.75 28.08 7.74
N ILE A 133 -6.76 27.63 7.01
CA ILE A 133 -7.97 28.43 6.71
C ILE A 133 -8.71 28.76 8.01
N VAL A 134 -8.90 27.80 8.91
CA VAL A 134 -9.53 28.04 10.22
C VAL A 134 -8.75 29.09 11.01
N SER A 135 -7.43 29.02 11.02
CA SER A 135 -6.58 30.00 11.71
C SER A 135 -6.73 31.42 11.15
N ILE A 136 -6.81 31.56 9.82
CA ILE A 136 -7.05 32.84 9.18
C ILE A 136 -8.41 33.41 9.60
N VAL A 137 -9.47 32.60 9.54
CA VAL A 137 -10.82 33.02 9.92
C VAL A 137 -10.86 33.46 11.37
N LEU A 138 -10.30 32.68 12.28
CA LEU A 138 -10.21 33.04 13.70
C LEU A 138 -9.39 34.33 13.92
N GLY A 139 -8.27 34.47 13.20
CA GLY A 139 -7.43 35.68 13.25
C GLY A 139 -8.21 36.93 12.80
N VAL A 140 -8.98 36.86 11.71
CA VAL A 140 -9.82 37.96 11.23
C VAL A 140 -10.91 38.30 12.24
N ILE A 141 -11.57 37.29 12.82
CA ILE A 141 -12.59 37.48 13.86
C ILE A 141 -11.98 38.19 15.09
N ALA A 142 -10.81 37.72 15.54
CA ALA A 142 -10.13 38.31 16.69
C ALA A 142 -9.74 39.78 16.45
N LEU A 143 -9.23 40.10 15.27
CA LEU A 143 -8.91 41.48 14.85
C LEU A 143 -10.15 42.33 14.79
N TYR A 144 -11.24 41.82 14.19
CA TYR A 144 -12.52 42.53 14.14
C TYR A 144 -13.05 42.85 15.55
N GLN A 145 -13.05 41.88 16.45
CA GLN A 145 -13.50 42.09 17.85
C GLN A 145 -12.63 43.12 18.58
N LYS A 146 -11.32 43.12 18.34
CA LYS A 146 -10.41 44.12 18.92
C LYS A 146 -10.76 45.52 18.45
N PHE A 147 -10.95 45.73 17.16
CA PHE A 147 -11.28 47.07 16.61
C PHE A 147 -12.73 47.52 16.94
N ALA A 148 -13.66 46.58 17.07
CA ALA A 148 -15.05 46.86 17.42
C ALA A 148 -15.28 47.06 18.93
N GLY A 149 -14.23 46.93 19.77
CA GLY A 149 -14.34 47.13 21.23
C GLY A 149 -14.99 45.99 22.00
N TYR A 150 -15.22 44.84 21.34
CA TYR A 150 -15.80 43.63 21.98
C TYR A 150 -14.74 42.61 22.45
N ALA A 151 -13.45 43.00 22.45
CA ALA A 151 -12.39 42.10 22.83
C ALA A 151 -12.48 41.69 24.30
N LEU A 152 -12.53 40.38 24.54
CA LEU A 152 -12.43 39.83 25.90
C LEU A 152 -11.04 40.17 26.46
N SER A 153 -11.02 40.83 27.63
CA SER A 153 -9.76 41.15 28.31
C SER A 153 -8.93 39.89 28.57
N GLY A 154 -7.73 39.85 28.04
CA GLY A 154 -6.80 38.71 28.15
C GLY A 154 -6.60 37.88 26.88
N PHE A 155 -7.39 38.06 25.82
CA PHE A 155 -7.23 37.28 24.56
C PHE A 155 -6.57 38.09 23.43
N THR A 156 -6.51 39.41 23.52
CA THR A 156 -6.01 40.34 22.49
C THR A 156 -5.20 41.50 23.03
N THR A 157 -4.55 41.34 24.17
CA THR A 157 -3.61 42.36 24.73
C THR A 157 -2.32 42.41 23.96
#